data_a5ed948c5448d010c0bb0ba9e86f32e6
#
_entry.id   a5ed948c5448d010c0bb0ba9e86f32e6
#
_cell.length_a   1.000
_cell.length_b   1.000
_cell.length_c   1.000
_cell.angle_alpha   90.00
_cell.angle_beta   90.00
_cell.angle_gamma   90.00
#
_symmetry.space_group_name_H-M   'P 1'
#
loop_
_entity.id
_entity.type
_entity.pdbx_description
1 polymer ?
#
loop_
_entity_poly.entity_id
_entity_poly.type
_entity_poly.pdbx_seq_one_letter_code
_entity_poly.pdbx_strand_id
1 'polypeptide(L)'
;MFRLGVIAAAMAFLTACGFTPLHGQQQVGADTTAALRQISVLPIAERLGQLLRIELTNQLTPTGPPRTPAYVLNVTVTETKQNLAVRKDATATRANLIITASFKLRQAGVDTPLLNSKVRSVNSYNILDADFATLSAESDARRRAARDLATEIRSRLGIFLSQRTAG
;
A
#
# COMPACT_ATOMS: atom_id res chain seq x y z
N MET A 1 25.12 -10.47 -51.49
CA MET A 1 23.86 -9.80 -51.14
C MET A 1 22.91 -10.68 -50.31
N PHE A 2 22.91 -12.00 -50.45
CA PHE A 2 22.02 -12.93 -49.71
C PHE A 2 22.28 -13.02 -48.18
N ARG A 3 23.56 -12.86 -47.77
CA ARG A 3 23.95 -12.96 -46.34
C ARG A 3 23.53 -11.78 -45.47
N LEU A 4 23.39 -10.58 -46.06
CA LEU A 4 22.94 -9.38 -45.32
C LEU A 4 21.43 -9.45 -44.99
N GLY A 5 20.62 -10.04 -45.86
CA GLY A 5 19.19 -10.19 -45.66
C GLY A 5 18.81 -11.14 -44.52
N VAL A 6 19.60 -12.21 -44.31
CA VAL A 6 19.36 -13.17 -43.23
C VAL A 6 19.68 -12.58 -41.86
N ILE A 7 20.70 -11.73 -41.75
CA ILE A 7 21.07 -11.06 -40.50
C ILE A 7 20.02 -10.00 -40.13
N ALA A 8 19.50 -9.27 -41.11
CA ALA A 8 18.42 -8.29 -40.84
C ALA A 8 17.11 -8.96 -40.43
N ALA A 9 16.76 -10.11 -41.00
CA ALA A 9 15.58 -10.88 -40.60
C ALA A 9 15.72 -11.48 -39.19
N ALA A 10 16.92 -11.93 -38.78
CA ALA A 10 17.16 -12.45 -37.43
C ALA A 10 17.07 -11.37 -36.35
N MET A 11 17.47 -10.13 -36.66
CA MET A 11 17.32 -9.00 -35.71
C MET A 11 15.86 -8.55 -35.50
N ALA A 12 14.99 -8.76 -36.48
CA ALA A 12 13.57 -8.40 -36.36
C ALA A 12 12.78 -9.33 -35.40
N PHE A 13 13.27 -10.57 -35.19
CA PHE A 13 12.64 -11.53 -34.27
C PHE A 13 13.02 -11.31 -32.79
N LEU A 14 14.05 -10.52 -32.48
CA LEU A 14 14.45 -10.23 -31.09
C LEU A 14 13.60 -9.16 -30.40
N THR A 15 12.78 -8.42 -31.13
CA THR A 15 11.90 -7.38 -30.56
C THR A 15 10.53 -7.91 -30.13
N ALA A 16 10.22 -9.18 -30.33
CA ALA A 16 8.93 -9.81 -29.99
C ALA A 16 8.84 -10.35 -28.55
N CYS A 17 9.92 -10.24 -27.75
CA CYS A 17 9.81 -10.49 -26.32
C CYS A 17 9.14 -9.28 -25.67
N GLY A 18 7.81 -9.31 -25.59
CA GLY A 18 7.00 -8.39 -24.78
C GLY A 18 7.33 -8.52 -23.29
N PHE A 19 8.56 -8.16 -22.91
CA PHE A 19 8.97 -8.10 -21.52
C PHE A 19 8.35 -6.86 -20.90
N THR A 20 7.16 -7.01 -20.33
CA THR A 20 6.58 -6.01 -19.44
C THR A 20 7.31 -6.14 -18.11
N PRO A 21 8.09 -5.15 -17.66
CA PRO A 21 8.79 -5.23 -16.39
C PRO A 21 7.75 -5.36 -15.26
N LEU A 22 7.86 -6.44 -14.48
CA LEU A 22 6.96 -6.77 -13.37
C LEU A 22 6.92 -5.65 -12.29
N HIS A 23 7.91 -4.75 -12.31
CA HIS A 23 8.04 -3.56 -11.46
C HIS A 23 7.88 -2.25 -12.24
N GLY A 24 7.53 -2.30 -13.54
CA GLY A 24 7.02 -1.10 -14.20
C GLY A 24 5.80 -0.66 -13.41
N GLN A 25 5.82 0.58 -12.91
CA GLN A 25 4.62 1.22 -12.40
C GLN A 25 3.53 0.91 -13.41
N GLN A 26 2.56 0.08 -13.02
CA GLN A 26 1.33 -0.01 -13.78
C GLN A 26 0.91 1.44 -13.96
N GLN A 27 0.98 1.94 -15.18
CA GLN A 27 0.48 3.25 -15.51
C GLN A 27 -1.02 3.17 -15.22
N VAL A 28 -1.34 3.51 -13.98
CA VAL A 28 -2.71 3.75 -13.56
C VAL A 28 -3.15 4.84 -14.53
N GLY A 29 -4.06 4.54 -15.44
CA GLY A 29 -4.45 5.48 -16.50
C GLY A 29 -4.83 6.81 -15.87
N ALA A 30 -4.71 7.90 -16.62
CA ALA A 30 -5.02 9.25 -16.13
C ALA A 30 -6.38 9.30 -15.43
N ASP A 31 -7.37 8.54 -15.93
CA ASP A 31 -8.72 8.44 -15.36
C ASP A 31 -8.74 7.76 -13.99
N THR A 32 -7.96 6.70 -13.81
CA THR A 32 -7.84 6.02 -12.51
C THR A 32 -7.15 6.91 -11.48
N THR A 33 -6.13 7.67 -11.91
CA THR A 33 -5.47 8.65 -11.03
C THR A 33 -6.45 9.77 -10.62
N ALA A 34 -7.25 10.26 -11.55
CA ALA A 34 -8.30 11.23 -11.26
C ALA A 34 -9.35 10.66 -10.29
N ALA A 35 -9.77 9.42 -10.47
CA ALA A 35 -10.71 8.74 -9.58
C ALA A 35 -10.14 8.53 -8.17
N LEU A 36 -8.86 8.16 -8.04
CA LEU A 36 -8.17 8.04 -6.74
C LEU A 36 -8.16 9.37 -5.98
N ARG A 37 -7.97 10.50 -6.67
CA ARG A 37 -8.01 11.85 -6.08
C ARG A 37 -9.40 12.26 -5.58
N GLN A 38 -10.46 11.57 -5.99
CA GLN A 38 -11.83 11.81 -5.53
C GLN A 38 -12.20 11.00 -4.29
N ILE A 39 -11.24 10.30 -3.68
CA ILE A 39 -11.46 9.52 -2.47
C ILE A 39 -11.23 10.39 -1.23
N SER A 40 -12.22 10.46 -0.36
CA SER A 40 -12.09 11.02 0.99
C SER A 40 -11.81 9.92 2.00
N VAL A 41 -10.74 10.06 2.78
CA VAL A 41 -10.36 9.12 3.84
C VAL A 41 -10.99 9.58 5.16
N LEU A 42 -11.86 8.76 5.73
CA LEU A 42 -12.47 9.03 7.03
C LEU A 42 -11.41 9.03 8.16
N PRO A 43 -11.69 9.70 9.30
CA PRO A 43 -10.86 9.58 10.48
C PRO A 43 -10.68 8.12 10.88
N ILE A 44 -9.44 7.72 11.15
CA ILE A 44 -9.09 6.37 11.62
C ILE A 44 -8.73 6.50 13.10
N ALA A 45 -9.31 5.64 13.93
CA ALA A 45 -9.08 5.66 15.37
C ALA A 45 -7.61 5.36 15.71
N GLU A 46 -7.19 5.79 16.90
CA GLU A 46 -5.88 5.60 17.50
C GLU A 46 -4.71 6.27 16.76
N ARG A 47 -3.56 6.34 17.43
CA ARG A 47 -2.35 6.98 16.89
C ARG A 47 -1.84 6.32 15.60
N LEU A 48 -1.86 4.99 15.55
CA LEU A 48 -1.47 4.25 14.35
C LEU A 48 -2.43 4.53 13.19
N GLY A 49 -3.74 4.61 13.46
CA GLY A 49 -4.74 4.99 12.47
C GLY A 49 -4.52 6.39 11.91
N GLN A 50 -4.12 7.35 12.75
CA GLN A 50 -3.78 8.70 12.32
C GLN A 50 -2.54 8.72 11.40
N LEU A 51 -1.50 7.94 11.73
CA LEU A 51 -0.33 7.77 10.86
C LEU A 51 -0.73 7.21 9.50
N LEU A 52 -1.53 6.15 9.48
CA LEU A 52 -2.01 5.53 8.24
C LEU A 52 -2.88 6.51 7.43
N ARG A 53 -3.75 7.30 8.09
CA ARG A 53 -4.57 8.30 7.42
C ARG A 53 -3.73 9.38 6.74
N ILE A 54 -2.68 9.85 7.40
CA ILE A 54 -1.75 10.83 6.81
C ILE A 54 -1.09 10.24 5.56
N GLU A 55 -0.54 9.03 5.64
CA GLU A 55 0.11 8.37 4.50
C GLU A 55 -0.86 8.12 3.34
N LEU A 56 -2.09 7.67 3.64
CA LEU A 56 -3.14 7.49 2.64
C LEU A 56 -3.51 8.82 1.97
N THR A 57 -3.71 9.88 2.74
CA THR A 57 -4.04 11.20 2.21
C THR A 57 -2.92 11.72 1.31
N ASN A 58 -1.66 11.59 1.72
CA ASN A 58 -0.51 12.00 0.92
C ASN A 58 -0.41 11.23 -0.41
N GLN A 59 -0.75 9.94 -0.41
CA GLN A 59 -0.66 9.09 -1.61
C GLN A 59 -1.89 9.20 -2.53
N LEU A 60 -3.08 9.42 -1.99
CA LEU A 60 -4.33 9.49 -2.77
C LEU A 60 -4.62 10.93 -3.22
N THR A 61 -4.43 11.90 -2.33
CA THR A 61 -4.81 13.31 -2.55
C THR A 61 -3.66 14.26 -2.19
N PRO A 62 -2.52 14.22 -2.90
CA PRO A 62 -1.35 15.03 -2.56
C PRO A 62 -1.61 16.55 -2.65
N THR A 63 -2.62 16.97 -3.39
CA THR A 63 -3.05 18.37 -3.50
C THR A 63 -4.09 18.79 -2.47
N GLY A 64 -4.40 17.90 -1.51
CA GLY A 64 -5.43 18.09 -0.48
C GLY A 64 -6.71 17.30 -0.74
N PRO A 65 -7.56 17.14 0.29
CA PRO A 65 -8.79 16.37 0.19
C PRO A 65 -9.79 17.02 -0.79
N PRO A 66 -10.54 16.23 -1.56
CA PRO A 66 -11.52 16.74 -2.50
C PRO A 66 -12.66 17.45 -1.76
N ARG A 67 -13.11 18.61 -2.29
CA ARG A 67 -14.26 19.35 -1.74
C ARG A 67 -15.56 18.55 -1.87
N THR A 68 -15.71 17.83 -2.97
CA THR A 68 -16.88 16.99 -3.28
C THR A 68 -16.36 15.60 -3.61
N PRO A 69 -16.18 14.72 -2.62
CA PRO A 69 -15.65 13.37 -2.85
C PRO A 69 -16.67 12.53 -3.62
N ALA A 70 -16.21 11.78 -4.62
CA ALA A 70 -17.02 10.75 -5.28
C ALA A 70 -17.04 9.45 -4.46
N TYR A 71 -15.98 9.20 -3.69
CA TYR A 71 -15.83 7.99 -2.89
C TYR A 71 -15.40 8.30 -1.46
N VAL A 72 -15.79 7.42 -0.56
CA VAL A 72 -15.44 7.48 0.88
C VAL A 72 -14.74 6.18 1.26
N LEU A 73 -13.54 6.31 1.84
CA LEU A 73 -12.73 5.21 2.33
C LEU A 73 -12.82 5.14 3.85
N ASN A 74 -13.33 4.02 4.36
CA ASN A 74 -13.34 3.69 5.79
C ASN A 74 -12.27 2.63 6.04
N VAL A 75 -11.40 2.84 7.03
CA VAL A 75 -10.31 1.93 7.40
C VAL A 75 -10.36 1.67 8.89
N THR A 76 -10.17 0.40 9.26
CA THR A 76 -9.99 -0.04 10.65
C THR A 76 -8.65 -0.75 10.77
N VAL A 77 -7.88 -0.46 11.81
CA VAL A 77 -6.54 -0.98 12.01
C VAL A 77 -6.49 -1.84 13.27
N THR A 78 -5.77 -2.95 13.21
CA THR A 78 -5.47 -3.82 14.36
C THR A 78 -3.97 -4.05 14.43
N GLU A 79 -3.37 -3.86 15.60
CA GLU A 79 -1.95 -4.08 15.87
C GLU A 79 -1.78 -5.32 16.77
N THR A 80 -0.81 -6.17 16.43
CA THR A 80 -0.39 -7.32 17.25
C THR A 80 1.13 -7.37 17.30
N LYS A 81 1.69 -7.56 18.50
CA LYS A 81 3.13 -7.78 18.72
C LYS A 81 3.39 -9.26 18.94
N GLN A 82 4.43 -9.78 18.29
CA GLN A 82 4.88 -11.15 18.44
C GLN A 82 6.38 -11.18 18.72
N ASN A 83 6.77 -11.66 19.89
CA ASN A 83 8.16 -11.87 20.24
C ASN A 83 8.73 -13.07 19.48
N LEU A 84 9.90 -12.93 18.85
CA LEU A 84 10.48 -13.94 17.96
C LEU A 84 11.66 -14.65 18.58
N ALA A 85 12.54 -13.94 19.24
CA ALA A 85 13.75 -14.49 19.82
C ALA A 85 13.76 -14.20 21.32
N VAL A 86 13.93 -15.24 22.10
CA VAL A 86 14.00 -15.17 23.56
C VAL A 86 15.40 -15.63 23.99
N ARG A 87 16.08 -14.85 24.81
CA ARG A 87 17.38 -15.21 25.41
C ARG A 87 17.18 -16.27 26.48
N LYS A 88 18.27 -16.88 26.95
CA LYS A 88 18.24 -17.89 28.04
C LYS A 88 17.64 -17.35 29.35
N ASP A 89 17.69 -16.02 29.54
CA ASP A 89 17.09 -15.28 30.67
C ASP A 89 15.60 -14.94 30.46
N ALA A 90 14.94 -15.56 29.47
CA ALA A 90 13.54 -15.33 29.08
C ALA A 90 13.24 -13.92 28.52
N THR A 91 14.26 -13.11 28.18
CA THR A 91 14.04 -11.81 27.54
C THR A 91 13.97 -11.92 26.03
N ALA A 92 13.01 -11.23 25.42
CA ALA A 92 12.92 -11.16 23.97
C ALA A 92 13.96 -10.18 23.42
N THR A 93 14.65 -10.55 22.34
CA THR A 93 15.64 -9.70 21.67
C THR A 93 15.13 -9.13 20.36
N ARG A 94 14.01 -9.65 19.85
CA ARG A 94 13.38 -9.22 18.59
C ARG A 94 11.88 -9.43 18.65
N ALA A 95 11.13 -8.50 18.07
CA ALA A 95 9.68 -8.61 17.91
C ALA A 95 9.24 -8.29 16.49
N ASN A 96 8.15 -8.91 16.06
CA ASN A 96 7.37 -8.52 14.90
C ASN A 96 6.20 -7.65 15.33
N LEU A 97 6.08 -6.52 14.68
CA LEU A 97 4.89 -5.71 14.70
C LEU A 97 4.03 -6.09 13.48
N ILE A 98 2.90 -6.71 13.76
CA ILE A 98 1.94 -7.16 12.74
C ILE A 98 0.78 -6.19 12.74
N ILE A 99 0.56 -5.49 11.63
CA ILE A 99 -0.53 -4.55 11.50
C ILE A 99 -1.43 -5.00 10.36
N THR A 100 -2.71 -5.10 10.65
CA THR A 100 -3.76 -5.45 9.69
C THR A 100 -4.70 -4.27 9.53
N ALA A 101 -4.89 -3.81 8.30
CA ALA A 101 -5.87 -2.79 7.95
C ALA A 101 -7.01 -3.43 7.14
N SER A 102 -8.24 -3.35 7.66
CA SER A 102 -9.46 -3.70 6.93
C SER A 102 -10.06 -2.43 6.38
N PHE A 103 -10.40 -2.39 5.09
CA PHE A 103 -10.93 -1.18 4.48
C PHE A 103 -12.14 -1.44 3.59
N LYS A 104 -13.02 -0.44 3.52
CA LYS A 104 -14.22 -0.42 2.71
C LYS A 104 -14.28 0.86 1.90
N LEU A 105 -14.42 0.73 0.58
CA LEU A 105 -14.68 1.84 -0.31
C LEU A 105 -16.17 1.91 -0.59
N ARG A 106 -16.78 3.08 -0.46
CA ARG A 106 -18.17 3.35 -0.79
C ARG A 106 -18.27 4.52 -1.75
N GLN A 107 -19.32 4.58 -2.52
CA GLN A 107 -19.69 5.81 -3.22
C GLN A 107 -20.25 6.82 -2.21
N ALA A 108 -19.95 8.10 -2.40
CA ALA A 108 -20.49 9.14 -1.52
C ALA A 108 -22.03 9.14 -1.56
N GLY A 109 -22.64 9.18 -0.37
CA GLY A 109 -24.09 9.13 -0.23
C GLY A 109 -24.73 7.73 -0.36
N VAL A 110 -23.92 6.67 -0.55
CA VAL A 110 -24.40 5.28 -0.66
C VAL A 110 -23.75 4.42 0.41
N ASP A 111 -24.54 3.68 1.20
CA ASP A 111 -24.01 2.87 2.30
C ASP A 111 -23.45 1.51 1.85
N THR A 112 -23.85 1.02 0.68
CA THR A 112 -23.36 -0.26 0.16
C THR A 112 -21.87 -0.15 -0.22
N PRO A 113 -20.99 -1.01 0.34
CA PRO A 113 -19.59 -0.99 -0.02
C PRO A 113 -19.37 -1.50 -1.45
N LEU A 114 -18.60 -0.77 -2.24
CA LEU A 114 -18.16 -1.15 -3.58
C LEU A 114 -16.98 -2.14 -3.52
N LEU A 115 -16.11 -1.97 -2.54
CA LEU A 115 -14.95 -2.82 -2.29
C LEU A 115 -14.81 -3.03 -0.79
N ASN A 116 -14.59 -4.28 -0.38
CA ASN A 116 -14.21 -4.65 0.98
C ASN A 116 -12.97 -5.53 0.90
N SER A 117 -11.88 -5.12 1.55
CA SER A 117 -10.62 -5.84 1.47
C SER A 117 -9.79 -5.65 2.75
N LYS A 118 -8.73 -6.45 2.87
CA LYS A 118 -7.84 -6.45 4.02
C LYS A 118 -6.39 -6.55 3.54
N VAL A 119 -5.52 -5.74 4.13
CA VAL A 119 -4.07 -5.74 3.89
C VAL A 119 -3.32 -5.93 5.20
N ARG A 120 -2.11 -6.48 5.13
CA ARG A 120 -1.29 -6.78 6.31
C ARG A 120 0.14 -6.36 6.04
N SER A 121 0.78 -5.72 7.02
CA SER A 121 2.21 -5.41 7.04
C SER A 121 2.85 -6.06 8.27
N VAL A 122 4.06 -6.58 8.12
CA VAL A 122 4.86 -7.19 9.20
C VAL A 122 6.21 -6.50 9.24
N ASN A 123 6.48 -5.79 10.32
CA ASN A 123 7.71 -5.05 10.53
C ASN A 123 8.43 -5.54 11.77
N SER A 124 9.64 -6.08 11.60
CA SER A 124 10.47 -6.49 12.73
C SER A 124 11.22 -5.31 13.31
N TYR A 125 11.46 -5.34 14.63
CA TYR A 125 12.34 -4.44 15.33
C TYR A 125 13.08 -5.16 16.46
N ASN A 126 14.25 -4.64 16.84
CA ASN A 126 15.05 -5.19 17.94
C ASN A 126 14.57 -4.61 19.26
N ILE A 127 14.51 -5.46 20.28
CA ILE A 127 14.33 -5.08 21.67
C ILE A 127 15.72 -4.94 22.26
N LEU A 128 16.05 -3.76 22.74
CA LEU A 128 17.36 -3.39 23.29
C LEU A 128 17.27 -3.22 24.80
N ASP A 129 18.38 -3.35 25.50
CA ASP A 129 18.43 -3.16 26.96
C ASP A 129 18.05 -1.73 27.37
N ALA A 130 18.24 -0.76 26.48
CA ALA A 130 17.79 0.63 26.68
C ALA A 130 16.31 0.79 26.24
N ASP A 131 15.43 1.04 27.18
CA ASP A 131 13.98 1.21 26.95
C ASP A 131 13.66 2.27 25.89
N PHE A 132 14.36 3.41 25.94
CA PHE A 132 14.15 4.49 24.96
C PHE A 132 14.49 4.05 23.53
N ALA A 133 15.55 3.27 23.35
CA ALA A 133 15.93 2.76 22.04
C ALA A 133 14.89 1.76 21.50
N THR A 134 14.32 0.92 22.36
CA THR A 134 13.24 -0.01 22.04
C THR A 134 11.97 0.73 21.62
N LEU A 135 11.55 1.76 22.37
CA LEU A 135 10.40 2.59 22.03
C LEU A 135 10.58 3.33 20.69
N SER A 136 11.79 3.82 20.41
CA SER A 136 12.12 4.45 19.15
C SER A 136 12.04 3.47 17.98
N ALA A 137 12.62 2.27 18.14
CA ALA A 137 12.57 1.21 17.14
C ALA A 137 11.12 0.74 16.83
N GLU A 138 10.29 0.62 17.86
CA GLU A 138 8.87 0.30 17.71
C GLU A 138 8.10 1.41 17.00
N SER A 139 8.37 2.66 17.34
CA SER A 139 7.77 3.82 16.65
C SER A 139 8.15 3.85 15.17
N ASP A 140 9.40 3.53 14.83
CA ASP A 140 9.84 3.39 13.44
C ASP A 140 9.14 2.26 12.72
N ALA A 141 8.98 1.10 13.37
CA ALA A 141 8.25 -0.04 12.80
C ALA A 141 6.80 0.35 12.46
N ARG A 142 6.11 1.12 13.34
CA ARG A 142 4.76 1.64 13.05
C ARG A 142 4.74 2.58 11.85
N ARG A 143 5.71 3.49 11.72
CA ARG A 143 5.81 4.40 10.57
C ARG A 143 6.04 3.64 9.26
N ARG A 144 6.92 2.63 9.25
CA ARG A 144 7.13 1.78 8.07
C ARG A 144 5.86 1.05 7.71
N ALA A 145 5.20 0.40 8.68
CA ALA A 145 3.95 -0.32 8.46
C ALA A 145 2.84 0.58 7.90
N ALA A 146 2.70 1.80 8.39
CA ALA A 146 1.72 2.75 7.87
C ALA A 146 1.97 3.08 6.39
N ARG A 147 3.23 3.29 5.98
CA ARG A 147 3.59 3.51 4.57
C ARG A 147 3.30 2.29 3.70
N ASP A 148 3.70 1.09 4.15
CA ASP A 148 3.47 -0.16 3.43
C ASP A 148 1.97 -0.40 3.21
N LEU A 149 1.17 -0.25 4.28
CA LEU A 149 -0.28 -0.42 4.22
C LEU A 149 -0.94 0.62 3.29
N ALA A 150 -0.51 1.88 3.35
CA ALA A 150 -1.04 2.92 2.48
C ALA A 150 -0.75 2.62 1.00
N THR A 151 0.46 2.16 0.69
CA THR A 151 0.86 1.78 -0.67
C THR A 151 0.04 0.60 -1.18
N GLU A 152 -0.14 -0.43 -0.37
CA GLU A 152 -0.92 -1.60 -0.74
C GLU A 152 -2.42 -1.27 -0.91
N ILE A 153 -2.99 -0.46 0.00
CA ILE A 153 -4.39 0.01 -0.11
C ILE A 153 -4.56 0.83 -1.40
N ARG A 154 -3.66 1.78 -1.68
CA ARG A 154 -3.70 2.58 -2.92
C ARG A 154 -3.64 1.69 -4.16
N SER A 155 -2.77 0.68 -4.17
CA SER A 155 -2.65 -0.26 -5.29
C SER A 155 -3.96 -1.01 -5.53
N ARG A 156 -4.58 -1.56 -4.49
CA ARG A 156 -5.86 -2.27 -4.61
C ARG A 156 -7.01 -1.38 -5.04
N LEU A 157 -7.05 -0.15 -4.53
CA LEU A 157 -8.03 0.85 -4.97
C LEU A 157 -7.83 1.20 -6.45
N GLY A 158 -6.57 1.36 -6.88
CA GLY A 158 -6.24 1.62 -8.29
C GLY A 158 -6.68 0.50 -9.22
N ILE A 159 -6.41 -0.76 -8.86
CA ILE A 159 -6.85 -1.93 -9.64
C ILE A 159 -8.37 -1.98 -9.72
N PHE A 160 -9.06 -1.81 -8.60
CA PHE A 160 -10.52 -1.82 -8.58
C PHE A 160 -11.14 -0.72 -9.44
N LEU A 161 -10.64 0.51 -9.33
CA LEU A 161 -11.15 1.65 -10.08
C LEU A 161 -10.83 1.53 -11.58
N SER A 162 -9.67 1.01 -11.97
CA SER A 162 -9.32 0.80 -13.38
C SER A 162 -10.24 -0.22 -14.06
N GLN A 163 -10.61 -1.29 -13.36
CA GLN A 163 -11.55 -2.29 -13.87
C GLN A 163 -12.96 -1.71 -14.06
N ARG A 164 -13.35 -0.76 -13.22
CA ARG A 164 -14.66 -0.14 -13.27
C ARG A 164 -14.79 0.96 -14.34
N THR A 165 -13.69 1.59 -14.72
CA THR A 165 -13.67 2.58 -15.81
C THR A 165 -13.52 1.95 -17.19
N ALA A 166 -13.11 0.68 -17.26
CA ALA A 166 -12.92 -0.05 -18.52
C ALA A 166 -14.17 -0.84 -18.98
N GLY A 167 -15.22 -0.93 -18.18
CA GLY A 167 -16.51 -1.57 -18.49
C GLY A 167 -17.65 -0.58 -18.53
#